data_4c0a3e7c3ec7c390d945529f846e5e3c
#
_entry.id   4c0a3e7c3ec7c390d945529f846e5e3c
#
_cell.length_a   1.000
_cell.length_b   1.000
_cell.length_c   1.000
_cell.angle_alpha   90.00
_cell.angle_beta   90.00
_cell.angle_gamma   90.00
#
_symmetry.space_group_name_H-M   'P 1'
#
loop_
_entity.id
_entity.type
_entity.pdbx_description
1 polymer ?
#
loop_
_entity_poly.entity_id
_entity_poly.type
_entity_poly.pdbx_seq_one_letter_code
_entity_poly.pdbx_strand_id
1 'polypeptide(L)'
;MNRYKVIVNPISGRGNGEKSIPLIKTLLEQHSLSYDLVRTERPGHAIALAQHAAVDGYDVVVAAGGDGTANEVLNGLMQAKQAGAKAAMGALCVGRGNDFAFGAGVPPTVEAGCDVLAADHRRLLDVGWVEGGLVPQGRYFGNGVGVGFDAVVGFEALKLKRLSGFPSYIVAALKTIFLYYRAPLLRIAYDDHVLTQPSLMVSVMNGRRMGGGFMMAPHSSPDDGLFDLCLAAH
;
A
#
# COMPACT_ATOMS: atom_id res chain seq x y z
N MET A 1 -11.33 24.16 -9.23
CA MET A 1 -10.62 23.10 -9.98
C MET A 1 -9.64 22.47 -9.00
N ASN A 2 -9.66 21.13 -8.83
CA ASN A 2 -8.76 20.46 -7.89
C ASN A 2 -7.30 20.62 -8.32
N ARG A 3 -6.40 20.82 -7.32
CA ARG A 3 -4.95 20.82 -7.51
C ARG A 3 -4.38 19.46 -7.12
N TYR A 4 -3.64 18.85 -8.03
CA TYR A 4 -3.07 17.52 -7.85
C TYR A 4 -1.57 17.59 -7.59
N LYS A 5 -1.07 16.86 -6.57
CA LYS A 5 0.35 16.59 -6.39
C LYS A 5 0.64 15.15 -6.74
N VAL A 6 1.36 14.93 -7.83
CA VAL A 6 1.72 13.57 -8.27
C VAL A 6 3.12 13.23 -7.79
N ILE A 7 3.22 12.27 -6.89
CA ILE A 7 4.48 11.79 -6.29
C ILE A 7 4.86 10.49 -6.98
N VAL A 8 5.87 10.54 -7.83
CA VAL A 8 6.35 9.38 -8.59
C VAL A 8 7.55 8.76 -7.90
N ASN A 9 7.50 7.44 -7.70
CA ASN A 9 8.67 6.68 -7.31
C ASN A 9 9.36 6.12 -8.57
N PRO A 10 10.51 6.71 -8.99
CA PRO A 10 11.15 6.39 -10.27
C PRO A 10 11.60 4.94 -10.36
N ILE A 11 11.99 4.31 -9.24
CA ILE A 11 12.47 2.92 -9.21
C ILE A 11 11.33 1.90 -9.08
N SER A 12 10.10 2.33 -8.87
CA SER A 12 8.94 1.45 -8.76
C SER A 12 8.77 0.60 -10.02
N GLY A 13 8.32 -0.65 -9.85
CA GLY A 13 8.15 -1.56 -10.97
C GLY A 13 9.44 -1.82 -11.78
N ARG A 14 10.63 -1.76 -11.13
CA ARG A 14 11.96 -1.87 -11.77
C ARG A 14 12.24 -0.74 -12.77
N GLY A 15 11.94 0.48 -12.39
CA GLY A 15 12.13 1.67 -13.22
C GLY A 15 10.92 2.02 -14.11
N ASN A 16 9.83 1.27 -13.98
CA ASN A 16 8.59 1.60 -14.68
C ASN A 16 8.02 2.95 -14.23
N GLY A 17 8.21 3.31 -12.95
CA GLY A 17 7.81 4.63 -12.42
C GLY A 17 8.40 5.77 -13.24
N GLU A 18 9.70 5.78 -13.49
CA GLU A 18 10.35 6.82 -14.33
C GLU A 18 9.84 6.78 -15.77
N LYS A 19 9.74 5.60 -16.35
CA LYS A 19 9.28 5.42 -17.73
C LYS A 19 7.83 5.86 -17.95
N SER A 20 7.00 5.81 -16.92
CA SER A 20 5.58 6.21 -17.00
C SER A 20 5.37 7.72 -16.91
N ILE A 21 6.38 8.50 -16.51
CA ILE A 21 6.23 9.96 -16.33
C ILE A 21 5.73 10.67 -17.60
N PRO A 22 6.28 10.42 -18.80
CA PRO A 22 5.79 11.10 -20.00
C PRO A 22 4.31 10.80 -20.26
N LEU A 23 3.90 9.53 -20.13
CA LEU A 23 2.52 9.11 -20.30
C LEU A 23 1.60 9.77 -19.27
N ILE A 24 1.99 9.75 -17.97
CA ILE A 24 1.22 10.39 -16.89
C ILE A 24 1.00 11.88 -17.21
N LYS A 25 2.05 12.61 -17.60
CA LYS A 25 1.93 14.03 -17.96
C LYS A 25 0.95 14.24 -19.09
N THR A 26 1.12 13.50 -20.20
CA THR A 26 0.25 13.61 -21.36
C THR A 26 -1.22 13.37 -21.00
N LEU A 27 -1.52 12.34 -20.20
CA LEU A 27 -2.88 12.03 -19.80
C LEU A 27 -3.48 13.11 -18.86
N LEU A 28 -2.72 13.58 -17.88
CA LEU A 28 -3.18 14.66 -16.99
C LEU A 28 -3.46 15.96 -17.75
N GLU A 29 -2.63 16.29 -18.75
CA GLU A 29 -2.82 17.45 -19.65
C GLU A 29 -4.05 17.26 -20.55
N GLN A 30 -4.26 16.07 -21.12
CA GLN A 30 -5.46 15.74 -21.91
C GLN A 30 -6.75 15.92 -21.10
N HIS A 31 -6.73 15.57 -19.84
CA HIS A 31 -7.85 15.77 -18.92
C HIS A 31 -7.91 17.20 -18.34
N SER A 32 -7.02 18.09 -18.73
CA SER A 32 -6.94 19.47 -18.24
C SER A 32 -6.83 19.57 -16.71
N LEU A 33 -6.16 18.61 -16.08
CA LEU A 33 -5.94 18.61 -14.63
C LEU A 33 -4.80 19.60 -14.26
N SER A 34 -5.01 20.37 -13.21
CA SER A 34 -3.96 21.23 -12.63
C SER A 34 -3.07 20.39 -11.72
N TYR A 35 -1.82 20.12 -12.11
CA TYR A 35 -0.94 19.25 -11.36
C TYR A 35 0.50 19.74 -11.26
N ASP A 36 1.15 19.30 -10.17
CA ASP A 36 2.60 19.31 -10.01
C ASP A 36 3.12 17.90 -9.83
N LEU A 37 4.20 17.54 -10.54
CA LEU A 37 4.80 16.21 -10.47
C LEU A 37 6.19 16.29 -9.84
N VAL A 38 6.44 15.43 -8.84
CA VAL A 38 7.71 15.33 -8.15
C VAL A 38 8.17 13.87 -8.06
N ARG A 39 9.49 13.66 -8.11
CA ARG A 39 10.10 12.33 -7.91
C ARG A 39 10.50 12.11 -6.46
N THR A 40 10.37 10.89 -5.99
CA THR A 40 11.03 10.50 -4.74
C THR A 40 12.51 10.22 -4.99
N GLU A 41 13.36 10.53 -4.02
CA GLU A 41 14.82 10.38 -4.09
C GLU A 41 15.34 9.23 -3.22
N ARG A 42 14.59 8.88 -2.16
CA ARG A 42 14.98 7.86 -1.17
C ARG A 42 13.74 7.25 -0.52
N PRO A 43 13.86 6.08 0.14
CA PRO A 43 12.79 5.54 0.97
C PRO A 43 12.35 6.56 2.04
N GLY A 44 11.04 6.62 2.29
CA GLY A 44 10.41 7.56 3.21
C GLY A 44 10.20 8.98 2.66
N HIS A 45 10.74 9.31 1.46
CA HIS A 45 10.62 10.67 0.91
C HIS A 45 9.18 11.03 0.55
N ALA A 46 8.38 10.05 0.10
CA ALA A 46 6.98 10.30 -0.24
C ALA A 46 6.12 10.68 0.99
N ILE A 47 6.53 10.31 2.21
CA ILE A 47 5.84 10.75 3.45
C ILE A 47 5.92 12.28 3.56
N ALA A 48 7.13 12.84 3.51
CA ALA A 48 7.33 14.27 3.64
C ALA A 48 6.68 15.04 2.47
N LEU A 49 6.84 14.55 1.24
CA LEU A 49 6.23 15.16 0.05
C LEU A 49 4.70 15.20 0.14
N ALA A 50 4.07 14.12 0.62
CA ALA A 50 2.63 14.05 0.76
C ALA A 50 2.12 14.96 1.90
N GLN A 51 2.82 14.97 3.03
CA GLN A 51 2.49 15.84 4.15
C GLN A 51 2.56 17.31 3.75
N HIS A 52 3.65 17.75 3.12
CA HIS A 52 3.81 19.13 2.65
C HIS A 52 2.73 19.49 1.62
N ALA A 53 2.49 18.62 0.61
CA ALA A 53 1.48 18.89 -0.39
C ALA A 53 0.08 19.09 0.23
N ALA A 54 -0.30 18.28 1.21
CA ALA A 54 -1.58 18.44 1.88
C ALA A 54 -1.67 19.76 2.67
N VAL A 55 -0.59 20.15 3.35
CA VAL A 55 -0.49 21.42 4.09
C VAL A 55 -0.48 22.62 3.13
N ASP A 56 0.15 22.50 1.96
CA ASP A 56 0.21 23.52 0.92
C ASP A 56 -1.11 23.65 0.13
N GLY A 57 -2.15 22.91 0.53
CA GLY A 57 -3.49 23.05 -0.01
C GLY A 57 -3.71 22.37 -1.35
N TYR A 58 -2.99 21.27 -1.65
CA TYR A 58 -3.37 20.38 -2.74
C TYR A 58 -4.61 19.56 -2.32
N ASP A 59 -5.58 19.46 -3.24
CA ASP A 59 -6.83 18.75 -2.99
C ASP A 59 -6.66 17.23 -3.08
N VAL A 60 -5.72 16.78 -3.94
CA VAL A 60 -5.43 15.38 -4.17
C VAL A 60 -3.93 15.15 -4.22
N VAL A 61 -3.43 14.18 -3.44
CA VAL A 61 -2.05 13.72 -3.50
C VAL A 61 -2.01 12.33 -4.09
N VAL A 62 -1.38 12.19 -5.24
CA VAL A 62 -1.38 10.95 -6.04
C VAL A 62 -0.08 10.19 -5.83
N ALA A 63 -0.20 8.93 -5.39
CA ALA A 63 0.91 7.99 -5.32
C ALA A 63 1.09 7.29 -6.68
N ALA A 64 2.05 7.70 -7.47
CA ALA A 64 2.46 6.97 -8.68
C ALA A 64 3.61 6.02 -8.35
N GLY A 65 3.24 4.80 -7.95
CA GLY A 65 4.18 3.81 -7.42
C GLY A 65 3.55 2.43 -7.22
N GLY A 66 4.15 1.63 -6.35
CA GLY A 66 3.58 0.40 -5.82
C GLY A 66 3.13 0.59 -4.36
N ASP A 67 2.85 -0.54 -3.68
CA ASP A 67 2.29 -0.55 -2.31
C ASP A 67 3.14 0.23 -1.30
N GLY A 68 4.46 0.18 -1.41
CA GLY A 68 5.36 0.96 -0.56
C GLY A 68 5.18 2.47 -0.74
N THR A 69 5.08 2.95 -1.98
CA THR A 69 4.87 4.38 -2.27
C THR A 69 3.47 4.80 -1.83
N ALA A 70 2.46 3.98 -2.08
CA ALA A 70 1.09 4.22 -1.62
C ALA A 70 1.03 4.32 -0.09
N ASN A 71 1.72 3.41 0.63
CA ASN A 71 1.77 3.46 2.09
C ASN A 71 2.53 4.70 2.61
N GLU A 72 3.61 5.13 1.96
CA GLU A 72 4.32 6.36 2.32
C GLU A 72 3.42 7.59 2.14
N VAL A 73 2.72 7.71 1.00
CA VAL A 73 1.79 8.82 0.74
C VAL A 73 0.64 8.81 1.76
N LEU A 74 0.06 7.64 2.06
CA LEU A 74 -0.96 7.50 3.09
C LEU A 74 -0.47 8.03 4.45
N ASN A 75 0.73 7.64 4.88
CA ASN A 75 1.29 8.10 6.15
C ASN A 75 1.51 9.62 6.18
N GLY A 76 2.01 10.20 5.09
CA GLY A 76 2.16 11.67 4.98
C GLY A 76 0.82 12.40 5.06
N LEU A 77 -0.21 11.88 4.40
CA LEU A 77 -1.56 12.44 4.47
C LEU A 77 -2.19 12.31 5.85
N MET A 78 -1.99 11.18 6.54
CA MET A 78 -2.50 11.00 7.90
C MET A 78 -1.81 11.92 8.89
N GLN A 79 -0.50 12.18 8.74
CA GLN A 79 0.21 13.18 9.54
C GLN A 79 -0.32 14.59 9.27
N ALA A 80 -0.54 14.95 8.01
CA ALA A 80 -1.12 16.25 7.64
C ALA A 80 -2.56 16.41 8.15
N LYS A 81 -3.35 15.35 8.14
CA LYS A 81 -4.71 15.33 8.70
C LYS A 81 -4.73 15.66 10.20
N GLN A 82 -3.76 15.17 10.96
CA GLN A 82 -3.61 15.53 12.38
C GLN A 82 -3.35 17.03 12.57
N ALA A 83 -2.75 17.69 11.59
CA ALA A 83 -2.55 19.15 11.53
C ALA A 83 -3.72 19.91 10.88
N GLY A 84 -4.83 19.23 10.56
CA GLY A 84 -6.06 19.85 10.01
C GLY A 84 -6.14 19.89 8.46
N ALA A 85 -5.16 19.35 7.74
CA ALA A 85 -5.23 19.28 6.27
C ALA A 85 -6.27 18.26 5.78
N LYS A 86 -6.83 18.49 4.57
CA LYS A 86 -7.95 17.71 4.02
C LYS A 86 -7.70 17.25 2.57
N ALA A 87 -6.53 16.77 2.26
CA ALA A 87 -6.25 16.24 0.94
C ALA A 87 -6.77 14.78 0.79
N ALA A 88 -7.31 14.46 -0.39
CA ALA A 88 -7.62 13.10 -0.77
C ALA A 88 -6.37 12.37 -1.28
N MET A 89 -6.36 11.04 -1.23
CA MET A 89 -5.34 10.23 -1.83
C MET A 89 -5.79 9.71 -3.19
N GLY A 90 -4.93 9.86 -4.21
CA GLY A 90 -5.05 9.16 -5.49
C GLY A 90 -3.96 8.11 -5.64
N ALA A 91 -4.12 7.17 -6.57
CA ALA A 91 -3.09 6.19 -6.89
C ALA A 91 -3.00 5.93 -8.40
N LEU A 92 -1.77 5.75 -8.90
CA LEU A 92 -1.47 5.27 -10.25
C LEU A 92 -0.58 4.03 -10.17
N CYS A 93 -1.04 2.94 -10.75
CA CYS A 93 -0.42 1.62 -10.65
C CYS A 93 0.82 1.50 -11.55
N VAL A 94 1.99 1.84 -11.04
CA VAL A 94 3.28 1.62 -11.74
C VAL A 94 4.20 0.63 -11.01
N GLY A 95 3.71 0.08 -9.90
CA GLY A 95 4.37 -0.97 -9.12
C GLY A 95 4.15 -2.37 -9.64
N ARG A 96 4.55 -3.39 -8.86
CA ARG A 96 4.44 -4.80 -9.22
C ARG A 96 3.26 -5.53 -8.56
N GLY A 97 2.89 -5.13 -7.33
CA GLY A 97 1.78 -5.71 -6.58
C GLY A 97 0.51 -4.89 -6.74
N ASN A 98 0.59 -3.65 -6.29
CA ASN A 98 -0.52 -2.67 -6.30
C ASN A 98 -1.76 -3.21 -5.56
N ASP A 99 -1.53 -3.93 -4.46
CA ASP A 99 -2.58 -4.59 -3.69
C ASP A 99 -3.48 -3.57 -2.97
N PHE A 100 -2.90 -2.48 -2.47
CA PHE A 100 -3.66 -1.34 -1.93
C PHE A 100 -4.57 -0.72 -3.00
N ALA A 101 -4.02 -0.42 -4.18
CA ALA A 101 -4.78 0.16 -5.28
C ALA A 101 -5.93 -0.75 -5.72
N PHE A 102 -5.68 -2.06 -5.80
CA PHE A 102 -6.72 -3.06 -6.08
C PHE A 102 -7.84 -3.02 -5.03
N GLY A 103 -7.51 -3.01 -3.73
CA GLY A 103 -8.48 -2.91 -2.63
C GLY A 103 -9.28 -1.61 -2.69
N ALA A 104 -8.64 -0.50 -3.05
CA ALA A 104 -9.26 0.79 -3.24
C ALA A 104 -10.12 0.91 -4.52
N GLY A 105 -10.14 -0.11 -5.38
CA GLY A 105 -10.88 -0.09 -6.65
C GLY A 105 -10.22 0.74 -7.75
N VAL A 106 -8.91 1.03 -7.61
CA VAL A 106 -8.15 1.77 -8.63
C VAL A 106 -7.80 0.83 -9.78
N PRO A 107 -8.06 1.22 -11.04
CA PRO A 107 -7.71 0.42 -12.20
C PRO A 107 -6.20 0.13 -12.31
N PRO A 108 -5.81 -1.02 -12.91
CA PRO A 108 -4.42 -1.46 -12.93
C PRO A 108 -3.53 -0.72 -13.96
N THR A 109 -4.11 0.06 -14.88
CA THR A 109 -3.36 0.81 -15.89
C THR A 109 -3.25 2.29 -15.54
N VAL A 110 -2.22 2.96 -16.03
CA VAL A 110 -1.99 4.39 -15.82
C VAL A 110 -3.12 5.19 -16.50
N GLU A 111 -3.52 4.78 -17.67
CA GLU A 111 -4.57 5.42 -18.47
C GLU A 111 -5.90 5.45 -17.70
N ALA A 112 -6.39 4.28 -17.34
CA ALA A 112 -7.66 4.18 -16.61
C ALA A 112 -7.57 4.81 -15.19
N GLY A 113 -6.38 4.80 -14.57
CA GLY A 113 -6.13 5.53 -13.31
C GLY A 113 -6.26 7.05 -13.49
N CYS A 114 -5.75 7.61 -14.58
CA CYS A 114 -5.91 9.04 -14.91
C CYS A 114 -7.38 9.40 -15.22
N ASP A 115 -8.12 8.50 -15.88
CA ASP A 115 -9.57 8.69 -16.11
C ASP A 115 -10.34 8.81 -14.77
N VAL A 116 -10.01 7.94 -13.79
CA VAL A 116 -10.62 7.99 -12.46
C VAL A 116 -10.26 9.28 -11.72
N LEU A 117 -9.00 9.75 -11.82
CA LEU A 117 -8.59 11.02 -11.24
C LEU A 117 -9.35 12.20 -11.87
N ALA A 118 -9.55 12.18 -13.18
CA ALA A 118 -10.26 13.22 -13.90
C ALA A 118 -11.76 13.24 -13.56
N ALA A 119 -12.36 12.05 -13.38
CA ALA A 119 -13.76 11.92 -12.95
C ALA A 119 -13.98 12.29 -11.47
N ASP A 120 -12.90 12.48 -10.71
CA ASP A 120 -12.93 12.82 -9.27
C ASP A 120 -13.81 11.88 -8.43
N HIS A 121 -13.86 10.60 -8.79
CA HIS A 121 -14.59 9.61 -8.02
C HIS A 121 -13.85 9.31 -6.71
N ARG A 122 -14.50 9.57 -5.59
CA ARG A 122 -13.94 9.40 -4.24
C ARG A 122 -14.75 8.45 -3.39
N ARG A 123 -14.08 7.69 -2.54
CA ARG A 123 -14.71 6.90 -1.48
C ARG A 123 -13.88 7.01 -0.20
N LEU A 124 -14.52 6.78 0.94
CA LEU A 124 -13.79 6.64 2.19
C LEU A 124 -13.25 5.22 2.29
N LEU A 125 -12.06 5.11 2.86
CA LEU A 125 -11.43 3.82 3.18
C LEU A 125 -11.02 3.83 4.64
N ASP A 126 -11.11 2.68 5.26
CA ASP A 126 -10.59 2.47 6.59
C ASP A 126 -9.07 2.48 6.59
N VAL A 127 -8.48 2.97 7.65
CA VAL A 127 -7.03 3.06 7.83
C VAL A 127 -6.68 2.52 9.20
N GLY A 128 -5.84 1.50 9.22
CA GLY A 128 -5.33 0.93 10.46
C GLY A 128 -4.07 1.61 10.95
N TRP A 129 -3.83 1.44 12.24
CA TRP A 129 -2.58 1.81 12.91
C TRP A 129 -1.91 0.57 13.45
N VAL A 130 -0.63 0.39 13.18
CA VAL A 130 0.20 -0.70 13.72
C VAL A 130 1.36 -0.10 14.49
N GLU A 131 1.62 -0.66 15.68
CA GLU A 131 2.73 -0.25 16.53
C GLU A 131 3.42 -1.47 17.14
N GLY A 132 4.73 -1.36 17.34
CA GLY A 132 5.56 -2.42 17.88
C GLY A 132 6.41 -3.12 16.82
N GLY A 133 7.20 -4.10 17.25
CA GLY A 133 8.09 -4.86 16.37
C GLY A 133 9.02 -3.97 15.54
N LEU A 134 8.87 -4.02 14.22
CA LEU A 134 9.68 -3.25 13.27
C LEU A 134 9.25 -1.78 13.13
N VAL A 135 8.13 -1.40 13.71
CA VAL A 135 7.56 -0.04 13.67
C VAL A 135 7.23 0.47 15.08
N PRO A 136 8.24 0.64 15.95
CA PRO A 136 8.02 0.97 17.36
C PRO A 136 7.38 2.35 17.58
N GLN A 137 7.43 3.23 16.57
CA GLN A 137 6.79 4.55 16.60
C GLN A 137 5.41 4.56 15.94
N GLY A 138 4.96 3.38 15.52
CA GLY A 138 3.70 3.22 14.83
C GLY A 138 3.73 3.62 13.34
N ARG A 139 2.79 3.08 12.59
CA ARG A 139 2.61 3.37 11.16
C ARG A 139 1.17 3.10 10.73
N TYR A 140 0.63 3.95 9.88
CA TYR A 140 -0.65 3.71 9.25
C TYR A 140 -0.53 2.66 8.13
N PHE A 141 -1.56 1.83 7.99
CA PHE A 141 -1.69 0.89 6.88
C PHE A 141 -3.11 0.94 6.28
N GLY A 142 -3.21 0.82 4.98
CA GLY A 142 -4.49 0.82 4.27
C GLY A 142 -4.83 -0.52 3.62
N ASN A 143 -3.90 -1.48 3.61
CA ASN A 143 -4.12 -2.79 2.99
C ASN A 143 -4.05 -3.94 4.00
N GLY A 144 -2.92 -4.14 4.66
CA GLY A 144 -2.77 -5.18 5.65
C GLY A 144 -1.40 -5.21 6.29
N VAL A 145 -1.31 -5.92 7.43
CA VAL A 145 -0.08 -6.14 8.20
C VAL A 145 0.06 -7.61 8.51
N GLY A 146 1.22 -8.18 8.17
CA GLY A 146 1.55 -9.56 8.46
C GLY A 146 2.61 -9.71 9.55
N VAL A 147 2.42 -10.71 10.41
CA VAL A 147 3.34 -11.10 11.48
C VAL A 147 3.70 -12.57 11.34
N GLY A 148 4.97 -12.90 11.52
CA GLY A 148 5.47 -14.27 11.41
C GLY A 148 5.87 -14.64 9.98
N PHE A 149 5.42 -15.78 9.48
CA PHE A 149 5.79 -16.33 8.17
C PHE A 149 5.59 -15.33 7.02
N ASP A 150 4.49 -14.61 7.02
CA ASP A 150 4.14 -13.61 6.00
C ASP A 150 5.20 -12.50 5.92
N ALA A 151 5.63 -11.96 7.05
CA ALA A 151 6.69 -10.97 7.10
C ALA A 151 8.03 -11.54 6.55
N VAL A 152 8.37 -12.78 6.90
CA VAL A 152 9.59 -13.43 6.40
C VAL A 152 9.52 -13.65 4.89
N VAL A 153 8.38 -14.10 4.37
CA VAL A 153 8.15 -14.24 2.92
C VAL A 153 8.32 -12.90 2.21
N GLY A 154 7.78 -11.82 2.76
CA GLY A 154 7.98 -10.48 2.23
C GLY A 154 9.45 -10.09 2.12
N PHE A 155 10.24 -10.30 3.18
CA PHE A 155 11.68 -10.03 3.17
C PHE A 155 12.45 -10.93 2.18
N GLU A 156 12.11 -12.22 2.08
CA GLU A 156 12.75 -13.12 1.12
C GLU A 156 12.38 -12.75 -0.33
N ALA A 157 11.14 -12.34 -0.59
CA ALA A 157 10.72 -11.88 -1.92
C ALA A 157 11.51 -10.64 -2.40
N LEU A 158 11.84 -9.72 -1.48
CA LEU A 158 12.68 -8.55 -1.80
C LEU A 158 14.09 -8.92 -2.26
N LYS A 159 14.65 -10.05 -1.80
CA LYS A 159 15.97 -10.56 -2.20
C LYS A 159 15.97 -11.16 -3.61
N LEU A 160 14.80 -11.54 -4.16
CA LEU A 160 14.68 -12.17 -5.46
C LEU A 160 14.71 -11.13 -6.59
N LYS A 161 15.92 -10.76 -7.03
CA LYS A 161 16.12 -9.72 -8.05
C LYS A 161 15.56 -10.05 -9.44
N ARG A 162 15.47 -11.35 -9.79
CA ARG A 162 15.06 -11.82 -11.15
C ARG A 162 13.56 -12.10 -11.28
N LEU A 163 12.87 -12.41 -10.18
CA LEU A 163 11.44 -12.68 -10.14
C LEU A 163 10.67 -11.47 -9.60
N SER A 164 9.44 -11.27 -10.02
CA SER A 164 8.63 -10.15 -9.58
C SER A 164 7.14 -10.52 -9.49
N GLY A 165 6.41 -9.76 -8.67
CA GLY A 165 5.00 -10.01 -8.44
C GLY A 165 4.74 -11.35 -7.75
N PHE A 166 3.58 -11.94 -8.02
CA PHE A 166 3.14 -13.20 -7.43
C PHE A 166 4.16 -14.36 -7.50
N PRO A 167 4.86 -14.63 -8.62
CA PRO A 167 5.87 -15.69 -8.67
C PRO A 167 7.02 -15.51 -7.67
N SER A 168 7.44 -14.27 -7.38
CA SER A 168 8.49 -14.04 -6.38
C SER A 168 8.03 -14.39 -4.96
N TYR A 169 6.76 -14.17 -4.66
CA TYR A 169 6.17 -14.55 -3.37
C TYR A 169 6.04 -16.07 -3.23
N ILE A 170 5.65 -16.79 -4.29
CA ILE A 170 5.60 -18.27 -4.26
C ILE A 170 6.98 -18.85 -3.96
N VAL A 171 8.02 -18.42 -4.67
CA VAL A 171 9.39 -18.93 -4.46
C VAL A 171 9.88 -18.55 -3.06
N ALA A 172 9.63 -17.33 -2.59
CA ALA A 172 9.96 -16.90 -1.25
C ALA A 172 9.21 -17.71 -0.18
N ALA A 173 7.93 -17.98 -0.38
CA ALA A 173 7.11 -18.79 0.53
C ALA A 173 7.64 -20.23 0.63
N LEU A 174 7.91 -20.89 -0.50
CA LEU A 174 8.50 -22.22 -0.52
C LEU A 174 9.85 -22.25 0.22
N LYS A 175 10.73 -21.31 -0.06
CA LYS A 175 12.01 -21.18 0.63
C LYS A 175 11.84 -20.99 2.14
N THR A 176 10.87 -20.16 2.55
CA THR A 176 10.58 -19.86 3.95
C THR A 176 10.04 -21.06 4.68
N ILE A 177 9.17 -21.86 4.05
CA ILE A 177 8.68 -23.13 4.61
C ILE A 177 9.84 -24.06 4.96
N PHE A 178 10.82 -24.23 4.07
CA PHE A 178 11.92 -25.14 4.30
C PHE A 178 12.96 -24.64 5.30
N LEU A 179 13.17 -23.31 5.39
CA LEU A 179 14.27 -22.74 6.18
C LEU A 179 13.83 -22.14 7.53
N TYR A 180 12.59 -21.69 7.63
CA TYR A 180 12.13 -20.87 8.76
C TYR A 180 10.79 -21.31 9.33
N TYR A 181 10.35 -22.55 9.04
CA TYR A 181 9.09 -23.04 9.57
C TYR A 181 9.13 -23.13 11.09
N ARG A 182 8.45 -22.22 11.75
CA ARG A 182 8.22 -22.20 13.19
C ARG A 182 6.84 -21.63 13.46
N ALA A 183 6.06 -22.35 14.27
CA ALA A 183 4.75 -21.89 14.74
C ALA A 183 4.82 -21.64 16.27
N PRO A 184 5.27 -20.46 16.70
CA PRO A 184 5.31 -20.14 18.11
C PRO A 184 3.90 -20.09 18.69
N LEU A 185 3.79 -20.36 20.00
CA LEU A 185 2.54 -20.15 20.72
C LEU A 185 2.28 -18.65 20.82
N LEU A 186 1.19 -18.20 20.20
CA LEU A 186 0.78 -16.80 20.21
C LEU A 186 -0.50 -16.63 21.03
N ARG A 187 -0.55 -15.54 21.77
CA ARG A 187 -1.77 -15.03 22.40
C ARG A 187 -2.25 -13.81 21.61
N ILE A 188 -3.41 -13.95 21.00
CA ILE A 188 -4.04 -12.93 20.15
C ILE A 188 -5.30 -12.46 20.87
N ALA A 189 -5.36 -11.16 21.21
CA ALA A 189 -6.53 -10.53 21.76
C ALA A 189 -7.14 -9.60 20.71
N TYR A 190 -8.43 -9.73 20.44
CA TYR A 190 -9.19 -8.90 19.51
C TYR A 190 -10.62 -8.77 20.01
N ASP A 191 -11.15 -7.57 19.96
CA ASP A 191 -12.45 -7.23 20.56
C ASP A 191 -12.55 -7.80 21.99
N ASP A 192 -13.60 -8.57 22.27
CA ASP A 192 -13.81 -9.24 23.56
C ASP A 192 -13.27 -10.69 23.60
N HIS A 193 -12.49 -11.07 22.59
CA HIS A 193 -12.00 -12.44 22.44
C HIS A 193 -10.50 -12.56 22.68
N VAL A 194 -10.08 -13.72 23.17
CA VAL A 194 -8.66 -14.08 23.31
C VAL A 194 -8.47 -15.48 22.75
N LEU A 195 -7.56 -15.61 21.81
CA LEU A 195 -7.15 -16.89 21.23
C LEU A 195 -5.70 -17.16 21.61
N THR A 196 -5.40 -18.38 22.04
CA THR A 196 -4.02 -18.83 22.30
C THR A 196 -3.78 -20.13 21.54
N GLN A 197 -2.91 -20.08 20.53
CA GLN A 197 -2.60 -21.25 19.71
C GLN A 197 -1.21 -21.12 19.06
N PRO A 198 -0.58 -22.24 18.68
CA PRO A 198 0.56 -22.21 17.77
C PRO A 198 0.12 -21.60 16.43
N SER A 199 0.81 -20.56 15.98
CA SER A 199 0.47 -19.91 14.71
C SER A 199 1.74 -19.61 13.92
N LEU A 200 1.74 -20.04 12.67
CA LEU A 200 2.78 -19.77 11.69
C LEU A 200 2.73 -18.31 11.25
N MET A 201 1.51 -17.78 11.11
CA MET A 201 1.25 -16.47 10.56
C MET A 201 -0.01 -15.87 11.18
N VAL A 202 0.03 -14.56 11.39
CA VAL A 202 -1.13 -13.72 11.69
C VAL A 202 -1.10 -12.53 10.74
N SER A 203 -2.14 -12.35 9.95
CA SER A 203 -2.29 -11.17 9.10
C SER A 203 -3.58 -10.44 9.47
N VAL A 204 -3.46 -9.13 9.66
CA VAL A 204 -4.58 -8.20 9.87
C VAL A 204 -4.83 -7.50 8.55
N MET A 205 -5.94 -7.79 7.92
CA MET A 205 -6.27 -7.33 6.57
C MET A 205 -7.37 -6.29 6.58
N ASN A 206 -7.18 -5.25 5.79
CA ASN A 206 -8.19 -4.27 5.39
C ASN A 206 -8.56 -4.48 3.91
N GLY A 207 -7.58 -4.82 3.09
CA GLY A 207 -7.77 -5.19 1.69
C GLY A 207 -7.79 -6.70 1.48
N ARG A 208 -8.17 -7.11 0.27
CA ARG A 208 -8.37 -8.54 -0.08
C ARG A 208 -7.08 -9.25 -0.45
N ARG A 209 -6.10 -8.53 -1.01
CA ARG A 209 -4.89 -9.09 -1.61
C ARG A 209 -3.65 -8.73 -0.82
N MET A 210 -2.67 -9.63 -0.89
CA MET A 210 -1.32 -9.38 -0.41
C MET A 210 -0.30 -10.06 -1.34
N GLY A 211 0.93 -9.55 -1.37
CA GLY A 211 2.01 -10.16 -2.13
C GLY A 211 1.90 -10.06 -3.65
N GLY A 212 1.09 -9.14 -4.16
CA GLY A 212 0.94 -8.89 -5.59
C GLY A 212 -0.04 -9.84 -6.29
N GLY A 213 -1.06 -10.33 -5.56
CA GLY A 213 -2.12 -11.13 -6.17
C GLY A 213 -2.68 -12.26 -5.32
N PHE A 214 -2.05 -12.60 -4.18
CA PHE A 214 -2.60 -13.62 -3.31
C PHE A 214 -3.81 -13.09 -2.54
N MET A 215 -4.96 -13.77 -2.69
CA MET A 215 -6.22 -13.41 -2.03
C MET A 215 -6.19 -13.89 -0.57
N MET A 216 -5.58 -13.08 0.31
CA MET A 216 -5.41 -13.41 1.73
C MET A 216 -6.76 -13.36 2.47
N ALA A 217 -7.56 -12.34 2.23
CA ALA A 217 -8.87 -12.11 2.81
C ALA A 217 -9.91 -11.81 1.71
N PRO A 218 -10.41 -12.83 0.97
CA PRO A 218 -11.24 -12.62 -0.22
C PRO A 218 -12.52 -11.84 0.04
N HIS A 219 -13.05 -11.87 1.25
CA HIS A 219 -14.29 -11.23 1.66
C HIS A 219 -14.11 -9.86 2.33
N SER A 220 -12.86 -9.45 2.57
CA SER A 220 -12.53 -8.18 3.19
C SER A 220 -13.09 -6.99 2.39
N SER A 221 -13.60 -5.99 3.08
CA SER A 221 -14.07 -4.71 2.50
C SER A 221 -13.34 -3.56 3.19
N PRO A 222 -12.60 -2.73 2.44
CA PRO A 222 -11.77 -1.69 3.04
C PRO A 222 -12.53 -0.46 3.52
N ASP A 223 -13.87 -0.54 3.65
CA ASP A 223 -14.78 0.56 4.02
C ASP A 223 -15.96 0.12 4.90
N ASP A 224 -15.83 -1.01 5.60
CA ASP A 224 -16.89 -1.55 6.48
C ASP A 224 -16.63 -1.34 7.97
N GLY A 225 -15.51 -0.70 8.33
CA GLY A 225 -15.11 -0.43 9.71
C GLY A 225 -14.50 -1.63 10.42
N LEU A 226 -14.14 -2.71 9.69
CA LEU A 226 -13.62 -3.96 10.25
C LEU A 226 -12.24 -4.28 9.68
N PHE A 227 -11.50 -5.08 10.42
CA PHE A 227 -10.31 -5.78 9.93
C PHE A 227 -10.51 -7.29 9.99
N ASP A 228 -10.07 -7.98 8.95
CA ASP A 228 -10.08 -9.43 8.91
C ASP A 228 -8.80 -10.02 9.50
N LEU A 229 -8.95 -10.96 10.45
CA LEU A 229 -7.84 -11.72 10.99
C LEU A 229 -7.65 -13.03 10.21
N CYS A 230 -6.51 -13.15 9.54
CA CYS A 230 -6.13 -14.37 8.85
C CYS A 230 -5.07 -15.10 9.66
N LEU A 231 -5.38 -16.32 10.12
CA LEU A 231 -4.52 -17.12 10.96
C LEU A 231 -4.13 -18.41 10.23
N ALA A 232 -2.84 -18.68 10.15
CA ALA A 232 -2.36 -20.00 9.77
C ALA A 232 -1.88 -20.72 11.02
N ALA A 233 -2.70 -21.67 11.50
CA ALA A 233 -2.34 -22.56 12.60
C ALA A 233 -1.35 -23.64 12.14
N HIS A 234 -0.75 -24.35 13.10
CA HIS A 234 0.09 -25.52 12.86
C HIS A 234 -0.78 -26.75 12.65
#